data_4397c965030f1e0a7ef6b62d7322683f
#
_entry.id   4397c965030f1e0a7ef6b62d7322683f
#
_cell.length_a   1.000
_cell.length_b   1.000
_cell.length_c   1.000
_cell.angle_alpha   90.00
_cell.angle_beta   90.00
_cell.angle_gamma   90.00
#
_symmetry.space_group_name_H-M   'P 1'
#
loop_
_entity.id
_entity.type
_entity.pdbx_description
1 polymer ?
#
loop_
_entity_poly.entity_id
_entity_poly.type
_entity_poly.pdbx_seq_one_letter_code
_entity_poly.pdbx_strand_id
1 'polypeptide(L)'
;MTAPRVIADIAIAALRPSQACVGYREVARKRAAWRAHVQAHGPSVPPRLGVPVVLGPSGRPYAIDRHHTARALLDEGVSRLPITVVADASALSEADFWTFLADRCWGRRLDVGGRTVDWRGMPPSVADLADDPYRSLAGALRRAGGYVKQRVPCSEFAWADFLRPRIDPVLLRDDFDTALARALVLATSAAPQTRKSS
;
A
#
# COMPACT_ATOMS: atom_id res chain seq x y z
N MET A 1 -18.59 -15.07 9.38
CA MET A 1 -17.43 -14.69 8.54
C MET A 1 -17.24 -15.80 7.52
N THR A 2 -17.48 -15.52 6.25
CA THR A 2 -17.29 -16.48 5.16
C THR A 2 -15.79 -16.76 5.00
N ALA A 3 -15.40 -18.02 4.77
CA ALA A 3 -14.00 -18.37 4.51
C ALA A 3 -13.45 -17.58 3.32
N PRO A 4 -12.18 -17.15 3.32
CA PRO A 4 -11.60 -16.39 2.22
C PRO A 4 -11.70 -17.19 0.92
N ARG A 5 -12.43 -16.64 -0.04
CA ARG A 5 -12.63 -17.26 -1.35
C ARG A 5 -11.57 -16.73 -2.31
N VAL A 6 -10.66 -17.59 -2.74
CA VAL A 6 -9.76 -17.28 -3.87
C VAL A 6 -10.64 -17.16 -5.11
N ILE A 7 -10.74 -15.95 -5.66
CA ILE A 7 -11.38 -15.74 -6.96
C ILE A 7 -10.25 -15.71 -7.99
N ALA A 8 -10.50 -16.40 -9.11
CA ALA A 8 -9.62 -16.41 -10.25
C ALA A 8 -9.26 -14.97 -10.71
N ASP A 9 -8.15 -14.86 -11.40
CA ASP A 9 -7.52 -13.62 -11.87
C ASP A 9 -8.49 -12.52 -12.32
N ILE A 10 -8.27 -11.31 -11.79
CA ILE A 10 -8.94 -10.10 -12.28
C ILE A 10 -7.98 -9.23 -13.09
N ALA A 11 -8.52 -8.38 -13.95
CA ALA A 11 -7.74 -7.32 -14.59
C ALA A 11 -7.20 -6.35 -13.52
N ILE A 12 -5.89 -6.10 -13.53
CA ILE A 12 -5.27 -5.18 -12.55
C ILE A 12 -5.86 -3.77 -12.69
N ALA A 13 -6.20 -3.35 -13.92
CA ALA A 13 -6.83 -2.06 -14.18
C ALA A 13 -8.22 -1.90 -13.53
N ALA A 14 -8.92 -3.01 -13.24
CA ALA A 14 -10.20 -2.98 -12.54
C ALA A 14 -10.06 -2.93 -11.01
N LEU A 15 -8.86 -3.11 -10.49
CA LEU A 15 -8.59 -3.11 -9.06
C LEU A 15 -8.52 -1.67 -8.53
N ARG A 16 -9.42 -1.35 -7.62
CA ARG A 16 -9.45 -0.05 -6.95
C ARG A 16 -8.53 -0.06 -5.73
N PRO A 17 -7.76 0.97 -5.48
CA PRO A 17 -6.96 1.07 -4.27
C PRO A 17 -7.80 1.60 -3.09
N SER A 18 -7.49 1.14 -1.87
CA SER A 18 -8.02 1.70 -0.63
C SER A 18 -7.10 2.78 -0.02
N GLN A 19 -6.04 3.16 -0.73
CA GLN A 19 -5.12 4.26 -0.38
C GLN A 19 -4.83 5.11 -1.61
N ALA A 20 -4.47 6.39 -1.41
CA ALA A 20 -4.26 7.32 -2.52
C ALA A 20 -2.82 7.29 -3.08
N CYS A 21 -1.85 6.80 -2.32
CA CYS A 21 -0.44 6.83 -2.70
C CYS A 21 0.31 5.57 -2.27
N VAL A 22 1.46 5.34 -2.91
CA VAL A 22 2.44 4.29 -2.61
C VAL A 22 3.85 4.88 -2.65
N GLY A 23 4.84 4.16 -2.14
CA GLY A 23 6.25 4.55 -2.33
C GLY A 23 6.81 3.96 -3.62
N TYR A 24 7.20 4.77 -4.58
CA TYR A 24 7.68 4.28 -5.88
C TYR A 24 9.02 3.55 -5.81
N ARG A 25 9.88 3.82 -4.81
CA ARG A 25 11.08 3.00 -4.58
C ARG A 25 10.71 1.57 -4.15
N GLU A 26 9.61 1.39 -3.40
CA GLU A 26 9.08 0.07 -3.09
C GLU A 26 8.48 -0.60 -4.33
N VAL A 27 7.78 0.16 -5.18
CA VAL A 27 7.29 -0.33 -6.49
C VAL A 27 8.46 -0.79 -7.34
N ALA A 28 9.52 0.02 -7.48
CA ALA A 28 10.71 -0.32 -8.26
C ALA A 28 11.38 -1.61 -7.75
N ARG A 29 11.49 -1.77 -6.42
CA ARG A 29 12.01 -3.00 -5.80
C ARG A 29 11.14 -4.23 -6.11
N LYS A 30 9.81 -4.06 -6.10
CA LYS A 30 8.87 -5.12 -6.46
C LYS A 30 8.97 -5.49 -7.94
N ARG A 31 9.17 -4.49 -8.82
CA ARG A 31 9.42 -4.70 -10.25
C ARG A 31 10.68 -5.52 -10.48
N ALA A 32 11.79 -5.17 -9.81
CA ALA A 32 13.04 -5.93 -9.89
C ALA A 32 12.86 -7.39 -9.43
N ALA A 33 12.14 -7.59 -8.31
CA ALA A 33 11.83 -8.93 -7.82
C ALA A 33 10.93 -9.74 -8.78
N TRP A 34 10.00 -9.07 -9.46
CA TRP A 34 9.17 -9.70 -10.49
C TRP A 34 10.00 -10.13 -11.71
N ARG A 35 10.88 -9.25 -12.22
CA ARG A 35 11.78 -9.60 -13.33
C ARG A 35 12.66 -10.80 -13.01
N ALA A 36 13.24 -10.84 -11.81
CA ALA A 36 14.00 -12.00 -11.35
C ALA A 36 13.13 -13.28 -11.27
N HIS A 37 11.87 -13.15 -10.83
CA HIS A 37 10.93 -14.27 -10.83
C HIS A 37 10.66 -14.79 -12.24
N VAL A 38 10.41 -13.87 -13.19
CA VAL A 38 10.14 -14.24 -14.60
C VAL A 38 11.33 -14.95 -15.22
N GLN A 39 12.55 -14.49 -14.94
CA GLN A 39 13.77 -15.16 -15.41
C GLN A 39 13.91 -16.59 -14.86
N ALA A 40 13.54 -16.81 -13.62
CA ALA A 40 13.70 -18.10 -12.96
C ALA A 40 12.53 -19.08 -13.21
N HIS A 41 11.30 -18.59 -13.41
CA HIS A 41 10.10 -19.42 -13.37
C HIS A 41 9.09 -19.14 -14.50
N GLY A 42 9.40 -18.18 -15.38
CA GLY A 42 8.46 -17.71 -16.40
C GLY A 42 7.45 -16.67 -15.88
N PRO A 43 6.59 -16.13 -16.77
CA PRO A 43 5.74 -14.96 -16.50
C PRO A 43 4.46 -15.24 -15.69
N SER A 44 4.27 -16.45 -15.19
CA SER A 44 3.08 -16.80 -14.42
C SER A 44 3.08 -16.12 -13.05
N VAL A 45 2.01 -15.40 -12.72
CA VAL A 45 1.84 -14.77 -11.40
C VAL A 45 1.53 -15.84 -10.35
N PRO A 46 2.41 -16.09 -9.37
CA PRO A 46 2.14 -17.12 -8.38
C PRO A 46 1.01 -16.68 -7.44
N PRO A 47 0.15 -17.61 -6.98
CA PRO A 47 -0.98 -17.32 -6.09
C PRO A 47 -0.58 -16.55 -4.81
N ARG A 48 0.64 -16.78 -4.29
CA ARG A 48 1.18 -16.04 -3.13
C ARG A 48 1.28 -14.52 -3.36
N LEU A 49 1.27 -14.07 -4.61
CA LEU A 49 1.22 -12.65 -4.98
C LEU A 49 -0.23 -12.14 -5.10
N GLY A 50 -1.23 -12.96 -4.89
CA GLY A 50 -2.65 -12.58 -4.90
C GLY A 50 -2.92 -11.42 -3.94
N VAL A 51 -3.79 -10.50 -4.39
CA VAL A 51 -4.11 -9.28 -3.64
C VAL A 51 -5.35 -9.52 -2.78
N PRO A 52 -5.31 -9.25 -1.45
CA PRO A 52 -6.51 -9.28 -0.63
C PRO A 52 -7.40 -8.09 -0.98
N VAL A 53 -8.68 -8.37 -1.21
CA VAL A 53 -9.68 -7.37 -1.59
C VAL A 53 -10.94 -7.45 -0.72
N VAL A 54 -11.60 -6.31 -0.62
CA VAL A 54 -12.99 -6.20 -0.19
C VAL A 54 -13.83 -5.88 -1.41
N LEU A 55 -14.95 -6.58 -1.58
CA LEU A 55 -15.96 -6.17 -2.54
C LEU A 55 -16.69 -4.96 -1.96
N GLY A 56 -16.52 -3.81 -2.57
CA GLY A 56 -17.18 -2.56 -2.19
C GLY A 56 -18.45 -2.31 -2.99
N PRO A 57 -19.01 -1.11 -2.93
CA PRO A 57 -20.25 -0.76 -3.60
C PRO A 57 -20.30 -1.20 -5.06
N SER A 58 -21.43 -1.78 -5.47
CA SER A 58 -21.62 -2.37 -6.80
C SER A 58 -20.68 -3.55 -7.12
N GLY A 59 -20.16 -4.24 -6.09
CA GLY A 59 -19.29 -5.41 -6.26
C GLY A 59 -17.87 -5.10 -6.75
N ARG A 60 -17.45 -3.83 -6.71
CA ARG A 60 -16.11 -3.42 -7.16
C ARG A 60 -15.02 -3.95 -6.21
N PRO A 61 -13.93 -4.54 -6.72
CA PRO A 61 -12.84 -5.03 -5.88
C PRO A 61 -11.91 -3.90 -5.43
N TYR A 62 -11.79 -3.72 -4.12
CA TYR A 62 -10.87 -2.77 -3.51
C TYR A 62 -9.71 -3.52 -2.85
N ALA A 63 -8.48 -3.27 -3.31
CA ALA A 63 -7.27 -3.77 -2.67
C ALA A 63 -7.14 -3.16 -1.28
N ILE A 64 -6.93 -3.99 -0.26
CA ILE A 64 -6.72 -3.54 1.11
C ILE A 64 -5.27 -3.73 1.58
N ASP A 65 -4.49 -4.46 0.81
CA ASP A 65 -3.04 -4.62 0.98
C ASP A 65 -2.39 -4.89 -0.39
N ARG A 66 -1.06 -4.95 -0.45
CA ARG A 66 -0.24 -5.26 -1.64
C ARG A 66 -0.37 -4.25 -2.79
N HIS A 67 -0.75 -3.01 -2.52
CA HIS A 67 -0.83 -1.94 -3.53
C HIS A 67 0.48 -1.76 -4.32
N HIS A 68 1.64 -1.77 -3.63
CA HIS A 68 2.96 -1.71 -4.30
C HIS A 68 3.18 -2.90 -5.25
N THR A 69 2.69 -4.10 -4.90
CA THR A 69 2.82 -5.29 -5.74
C THR A 69 1.90 -5.18 -6.95
N ALA A 70 0.63 -4.80 -6.76
CA ALA A 70 -0.31 -4.63 -7.86
C ALA A 70 0.17 -3.57 -8.85
N ARG A 71 0.65 -2.40 -8.35
CA ARG A 71 1.25 -1.36 -9.19
C ARG A 71 2.49 -1.86 -9.92
N ALA A 72 3.39 -2.57 -9.25
CA ALA A 72 4.61 -3.08 -9.87
C ALA A 72 4.32 -4.10 -10.99
N LEU A 73 3.37 -5.00 -10.78
CA LEU A 73 2.96 -5.97 -11.80
C LEU A 73 2.35 -5.27 -13.02
N LEU A 74 1.49 -4.26 -12.78
CA LEU A 74 0.93 -3.45 -13.86
C LEU A 74 2.02 -2.75 -14.68
N ASP A 75 2.99 -2.11 -14.01
CA ASP A 75 4.12 -1.43 -14.66
C ASP A 75 5.04 -2.39 -15.44
N GLU A 76 5.02 -3.69 -15.13
CA GLU A 76 5.74 -4.75 -15.86
C GLU A 76 4.87 -5.43 -16.93
N GLY A 77 3.71 -4.86 -17.26
CA GLY A 77 2.84 -5.35 -18.33
C GLY A 77 1.98 -6.55 -17.96
N VAL A 78 1.92 -6.93 -16.68
CA VAL A 78 1.01 -7.97 -16.22
C VAL A 78 -0.40 -7.41 -16.22
N SER A 79 -1.30 -8.02 -16.99
CA SER A 79 -2.67 -7.54 -17.14
C SER A 79 -3.63 -8.08 -16.08
N ARG A 80 -3.35 -9.24 -15.50
CA ARG A 80 -4.23 -9.94 -14.55
C ARG A 80 -3.45 -10.45 -13.35
N LEU A 81 -4.10 -10.51 -12.19
CA LEU A 81 -3.52 -11.10 -10.98
C LEU A 81 -4.59 -11.83 -10.15
N PRO A 82 -4.18 -12.83 -9.35
CA PRO A 82 -5.07 -13.50 -8.43
C PRO A 82 -5.47 -12.57 -7.28
N ILE A 83 -6.73 -12.65 -6.85
CA ILE A 83 -7.23 -11.93 -5.68
C ILE A 83 -7.81 -12.89 -4.65
N THR A 84 -7.85 -12.45 -3.39
CA THR A 84 -8.55 -13.14 -2.31
C THR A 84 -9.59 -12.19 -1.73
N VAL A 85 -10.87 -12.53 -1.85
CA VAL A 85 -11.94 -11.76 -1.21
C VAL A 85 -11.95 -12.06 0.28
N VAL A 86 -11.67 -11.04 1.09
CA VAL A 86 -11.64 -11.14 2.55
C VAL A 86 -12.94 -10.67 3.21
N ALA A 87 -13.72 -9.84 2.52
CA ALA A 87 -15.05 -9.42 2.94
C ALA A 87 -15.88 -8.97 1.73
N ASP A 88 -17.18 -9.07 1.87
CA ASP A 88 -18.17 -8.53 0.94
C ASP A 88 -18.91 -7.39 1.65
N ALA A 89 -18.75 -6.18 1.17
CA ALA A 89 -19.40 -4.95 1.61
C ALA A 89 -20.14 -4.26 0.45
N SER A 90 -20.50 -5.04 -0.59
CA SER A 90 -21.11 -4.52 -1.83
C SER A 90 -22.49 -3.88 -1.61
N ALA A 91 -23.18 -4.23 -0.53
CA ALA A 91 -24.46 -3.66 -0.15
C ALA A 91 -24.36 -2.31 0.60
N LEU A 92 -23.16 -1.89 1.01
CA LEU A 92 -22.97 -0.62 1.71
C LEU A 92 -23.03 0.56 0.73
N SER A 93 -23.45 1.72 1.28
CA SER A 93 -23.23 2.99 0.58
C SER A 93 -21.74 3.30 0.46
N GLU A 94 -21.35 4.20 -0.46
CA GLU A 94 -19.93 4.60 -0.59
C GLU A 94 -19.39 5.19 0.72
N ALA A 95 -20.16 6.02 1.43
CA ALA A 95 -19.73 6.60 2.70
C ALA A 95 -19.53 5.56 3.80
N ASP A 96 -20.48 4.62 3.95
CA ASP A 96 -20.40 3.55 4.94
C ASP A 96 -19.27 2.56 4.60
N PHE A 97 -19.03 2.32 3.32
CA PHE A 97 -17.92 1.48 2.86
C PHE A 97 -16.56 2.05 3.29
N TRP A 98 -16.34 3.35 3.11
CA TRP A 98 -15.08 3.97 3.52
C TRP A 98 -14.92 4.00 5.05
N THR A 99 -16.00 4.16 5.79
CA THR A 99 -16.01 4.00 7.26
C THR A 99 -15.65 2.56 7.64
N PHE A 100 -16.30 1.58 7.00
CA PHE A 100 -15.98 0.15 7.20
C PHE A 100 -14.51 -0.19 6.97
N LEU A 101 -13.88 0.39 5.94
CA LEU A 101 -12.44 0.19 5.67
C LEU A 101 -11.56 0.89 6.73
N ALA A 102 -11.93 2.10 7.14
CA ALA A 102 -11.18 2.88 8.12
C ALA A 102 -11.14 2.19 9.49
N ASP A 103 -12.28 1.70 9.98
CA ASP A 103 -12.41 1.00 11.27
C ASP A 103 -11.52 -0.25 11.37
N ARG A 104 -11.20 -0.85 10.22
CA ARG A 104 -10.35 -2.04 10.10
C ARG A 104 -8.91 -1.73 9.74
N CYS A 105 -8.55 -0.47 9.62
CA CYS A 105 -7.27 -0.04 9.05
C CYS A 105 -6.99 -0.65 7.65
N TRP A 106 -8.03 -0.93 6.88
CA TRP A 106 -7.94 -1.46 5.52
C TRP A 106 -7.92 -0.38 4.45
N GLY A 107 -8.28 0.85 4.82
CA GLY A 107 -8.25 2.00 3.92
C GLY A 107 -7.63 3.22 4.58
N ARG A 108 -6.85 3.98 3.81
CA ARG A 108 -6.27 5.22 4.27
C ARG A 108 -6.29 6.27 3.17
N ARG A 109 -7.18 7.22 3.33
CA ARG A 109 -7.41 8.31 2.37
C ARG A 109 -6.51 9.51 2.67
N LEU A 110 -5.18 9.30 2.55
CA LEU A 110 -4.21 10.39 2.68
C LEU A 110 -3.51 10.64 1.35
N ASP A 111 -3.38 11.92 0.99
CA ASP A 111 -2.55 12.35 -0.14
C ASP A 111 -1.05 12.27 0.20
N VAL A 112 -0.20 12.62 -0.75
CA VAL A 112 1.26 12.62 -0.60
C VAL A 112 1.75 13.60 0.45
N GLY A 113 0.95 14.59 0.82
CA GLY A 113 1.20 15.54 1.91
C GLY A 113 0.72 15.06 3.28
N GLY A 114 0.08 13.88 3.35
CA GLY A 114 -0.49 13.34 4.58
C GLY A 114 -1.85 13.95 4.96
N ARG A 115 -2.53 14.68 4.04
CA ARG A 115 -3.85 15.29 4.27
C ARG A 115 -4.95 14.31 3.84
N THR A 116 -6.06 14.31 4.57
CA THR A 116 -7.22 13.48 4.25
C THR A 116 -7.83 13.89 2.89
N VAL A 117 -8.03 12.91 2.03
CA VAL A 117 -8.71 13.05 0.73
C VAL A 117 -10.16 12.60 0.87
N ASP A 118 -11.09 13.34 0.28
CA ASP A 118 -12.46 12.87 0.14
C ASP A 118 -12.47 11.56 -0.67
N TRP A 119 -13.40 10.65 -0.35
CA TRP A 119 -13.45 9.37 -1.06
C TRP A 119 -13.72 9.52 -2.57
N ARG A 120 -14.38 10.61 -2.98
CA ARG A 120 -14.59 10.93 -4.41
C ARG A 120 -13.31 11.30 -5.15
N GLY A 121 -12.31 11.79 -4.40
CA GLY A 121 -10.96 12.09 -4.92
C GLY A 121 -9.99 10.93 -4.87
N MET A 122 -10.42 9.74 -4.42
CA MET A 122 -9.55 8.57 -4.42
C MET A 122 -9.23 8.10 -5.84
N PRO A 123 -8.00 7.63 -6.11
CA PRO A 123 -7.63 7.15 -7.44
C PRO A 123 -8.56 6.01 -7.88
N PRO A 124 -9.05 6.04 -9.13
CA PRO A 124 -9.99 5.04 -9.63
C PRO A 124 -9.35 3.68 -9.91
N SER A 125 -8.02 3.63 -10.04
CA SER A 125 -7.25 2.43 -10.33
C SER A 125 -5.92 2.44 -9.58
N VAL A 126 -5.33 1.26 -9.36
CA VAL A 126 -3.95 1.14 -8.87
C VAL A 126 -2.92 1.78 -9.82
N ALA A 127 -3.28 2.02 -11.09
CA ALA A 127 -2.48 2.76 -12.04
C ALA A 127 -2.30 4.24 -11.67
N ASP A 128 -3.28 4.81 -10.95
CA ASP A 128 -3.35 6.23 -10.63
C ASP A 128 -2.80 6.56 -9.24
N LEU A 129 -2.22 5.57 -8.55
CA LEU A 129 -1.57 5.76 -7.25
C LEU A 129 -0.40 6.73 -7.37
N ALA A 130 -0.43 7.81 -6.58
CA ALA A 130 0.64 8.79 -6.54
C ALA A 130 1.88 8.28 -5.78
N ASP A 131 3.06 8.85 -6.06
CA ASP A 131 4.28 8.57 -5.28
C ASP A 131 4.30 9.38 -3.98
N ASP A 132 4.45 8.68 -2.86
CA ASP A 132 4.80 9.28 -1.58
C ASP A 132 6.21 8.84 -1.18
N PRO A 133 7.23 9.70 -1.31
CA PRO A 133 8.61 9.37 -0.98
C PRO A 133 8.80 8.95 0.49
N TYR A 134 7.97 9.45 1.41
CA TYR A 134 8.04 9.06 2.82
C TYR A 134 7.53 7.63 3.05
N ARG A 135 6.62 7.12 2.20
CA ARG A 135 6.26 5.71 2.19
C ARG A 135 7.43 4.84 1.74
N SER A 136 8.22 5.32 0.77
CA SER A 136 9.46 4.67 0.36
C SER A 136 10.48 4.65 1.50
N LEU A 137 10.64 5.77 2.22
CA LEU A 137 11.54 5.88 3.35
C LEU A 137 11.13 4.98 4.52
N ALA A 138 9.83 4.93 4.87
CA ALA A 138 9.31 4.05 5.91
C ALA A 138 9.55 2.56 5.57
N GLY A 139 9.35 2.17 4.31
CA GLY A 139 9.65 0.81 3.83
C GLY A 139 11.15 0.48 3.90
N ALA A 140 12.03 1.43 3.55
CA ALA A 140 13.48 1.26 3.65
C ALA A 140 13.94 1.18 5.11
N LEU A 141 13.43 2.07 5.97
CA LEU A 141 13.69 2.08 7.41
C LEU A 141 13.35 0.73 8.06
N ARG A 142 12.21 0.15 7.71
CA ARG A 142 11.84 -1.20 8.19
C ARG A 142 12.85 -2.25 7.77
N ARG A 143 13.26 -2.27 6.50
CA ARG A 143 14.25 -3.25 5.99
C ARG A 143 15.62 -3.09 6.63
N ALA A 144 16.00 -1.86 6.97
CA ALA A 144 17.23 -1.55 7.68
C ALA A 144 17.17 -1.83 9.20
N GLY A 145 16.04 -2.42 9.69
CA GLY A 145 15.89 -2.78 11.10
C GLY A 145 15.47 -1.64 12.02
N GLY A 146 15.14 -0.45 11.48
CA GLY A 146 14.74 0.72 12.29
C GLY A 146 13.43 0.51 13.05
N TYR A 147 12.57 -0.42 12.60
CA TYR A 147 11.41 -0.87 13.37
C TYR A 147 10.94 -2.26 12.91
N VAL A 148 10.28 -2.96 13.83
CA VAL A 148 9.68 -4.26 13.55
C VAL A 148 8.28 -4.05 12.97
N LYS A 149 7.94 -4.78 11.91
CA LYS A 149 6.56 -4.80 11.39
C LYS A 149 5.64 -5.34 12.48
N GLN A 150 4.92 -4.45 13.13
CA GLN A 150 3.89 -4.87 14.08
C GLN A 150 2.74 -5.55 13.32
N ARG A 151 2.03 -6.46 14.00
CA ARG A 151 0.80 -7.07 13.47
C ARG A 151 -0.34 -6.05 13.27
N VAL A 152 -0.12 -4.82 13.72
CA VAL A 152 -1.08 -3.72 13.56
C VAL A 152 -1.00 -3.25 12.10
N PRO A 153 -2.08 -3.32 11.33
CA PRO A 153 -2.18 -2.67 10.03
C PRO A 153 -1.82 -1.19 10.18
N CYS A 154 -1.27 -0.58 9.15
CA CYS A 154 -0.94 0.85 9.14
C CYS A 154 0.39 1.30 9.79
N SER A 155 1.22 0.40 10.33
CA SER A 155 2.51 0.81 10.92
C SER A 155 3.41 1.59 9.94
N GLU A 156 3.43 1.21 8.66
CA GLU A 156 4.21 1.90 7.63
C GLU A 156 3.69 3.33 7.34
N PHE A 157 2.37 3.55 7.47
CA PHE A 157 1.79 4.89 7.36
C PHE A 157 2.18 5.76 8.55
N ALA A 158 2.09 5.20 9.78
CA ALA A 158 2.49 5.93 10.98
C ALA A 158 3.96 6.38 10.92
N TRP A 159 4.84 5.54 10.38
CA TRP A 159 6.23 5.89 10.17
C TRP A 159 6.41 6.94 9.07
N ALA A 160 5.70 6.86 7.96
CA ALA A 160 5.74 7.90 6.92
C ALA A 160 5.29 9.25 7.48
N ASP A 161 4.19 9.29 8.26
CA ASP A 161 3.68 10.50 8.89
C ASP A 161 4.64 11.05 9.95
N PHE A 162 5.31 10.18 10.72
CA PHE A 162 6.32 10.57 11.71
C PHE A 162 7.54 11.19 11.05
N LEU A 163 7.99 10.65 9.93
CA LEU A 163 9.19 11.10 9.21
C LEU A 163 8.94 12.39 8.41
N ARG A 164 7.72 12.61 7.92
CA ARG A 164 7.37 13.73 7.05
C ARG A 164 7.76 15.11 7.61
N PRO A 165 7.47 15.48 8.86
CA PRO A 165 7.91 16.76 9.43
C PRO A 165 9.37 16.78 9.91
N ARG A 166 10.11 15.66 9.84
CA ARG A 166 11.46 15.50 10.43
C ARG A 166 12.57 15.30 9.40
N ILE A 167 12.23 14.91 8.20
CA ILE A 167 13.15 14.70 7.08
C ILE A 167 12.77 15.66 5.96
N ASP A 168 13.73 16.47 5.54
CA ASP A 168 13.55 17.42 4.44
C ASP A 168 13.17 16.66 3.14
N PRO A 169 12.11 17.06 2.42
CA PRO A 169 11.74 16.45 1.15
C PRO A 169 12.83 16.63 0.07
N VAL A 170 13.63 17.68 0.12
CA VAL A 170 14.76 17.88 -0.81
C VAL A 170 15.83 16.83 -0.55
N LEU A 171 16.21 16.62 0.71
CA LEU A 171 17.16 15.56 1.09
C LEU A 171 16.64 14.18 0.67
N LEU A 172 15.36 13.92 0.92
CA LEU A 172 14.75 12.64 0.58
C LEU A 172 14.75 12.34 -0.93
N ARG A 173 14.63 13.38 -1.76
CA ARG A 173 14.70 13.28 -3.22
C ARG A 173 16.13 13.11 -3.72
N ASP A 174 17.06 13.95 -3.22
CA ASP A 174 18.38 14.13 -3.79
C ASP A 174 19.43 13.18 -3.17
N ASP A 175 19.28 12.83 -1.88
CA ASP A 175 20.16 11.90 -1.16
C ASP A 175 19.36 11.01 -0.20
N PHE A 176 18.77 9.97 -0.80
CA PHE A 176 17.92 9.03 -0.06
C PHE A 176 18.67 8.24 1.02
N ASP A 177 19.97 7.97 0.82
CA ASP A 177 20.75 7.17 1.77
C ASP A 177 21.04 7.99 3.03
N THR A 178 21.36 9.28 2.89
CA THR A 178 21.47 10.21 4.03
C THR A 178 20.11 10.39 4.72
N ALA A 179 19.00 10.48 3.97
CA ALA A 179 17.66 10.52 4.55
C ALA A 179 17.36 9.27 5.36
N LEU A 180 17.72 8.07 4.86
CA LEU A 180 17.56 6.81 5.56
C LEU A 180 18.43 6.74 6.83
N ALA A 181 19.68 7.19 6.78
CA ALA A 181 20.54 7.25 7.96
C ALA A 181 19.94 8.13 9.05
N ARG A 182 19.42 9.31 8.69
CA ARG A 182 18.69 10.20 9.63
C ARG A 182 17.43 9.53 10.20
N ALA A 183 16.67 8.82 9.36
CA ALA A 183 15.49 8.10 9.80
C ALA A 183 15.81 6.98 10.80
N LEU A 184 16.95 6.28 10.63
CA LEU A 184 17.44 5.28 11.58
C LEU A 184 17.76 5.91 12.95
N VAL A 185 18.43 7.06 12.98
CA VAL A 185 18.70 7.79 14.22
C VAL A 185 17.40 8.21 14.90
N LEU A 186 16.42 8.72 14.15
CA LEU A 186 15.11 9.09 14.70
C LEU A 186 14.35 7.88 15.25
N ALA A 187 14.50 6.72 14.64
CA ALA A 187 13.82 5.50 15.07
C ALA A 187 14.34 4.99 16.43
N THR A 188 15.61 5.23 16.76
CA THR A 188 16.18 4.86 18.07
C THR A 188 15.77 5.81 19.19
N SER A 189 15.44 7.06 18.87
CA SER A 189 15.15 8.12 19.85
C SER A 189 13.65 8.35 20.10
N ALA A 190 12.76 8.03 19.15
CA ALA A 190 11.32 8.24 19.30
C ALA A 190 10.52 7.40 18.29
N ALA A 191 9.94 6.30 18.74
CA ALA A 191 9.00 5.54 17.89
C ALA A 191 7.64 6.24 17.81
N PRO A 192 6.97 6.28 16.63
CA PRO A 192 5.61 6.82 16.52
C PRO A 192 4.65 5.98 17.37
N GLN A 193 3.83 6.66 18.16
CA GLN A 193 2.73 5.99 18.85
C GLN A 193 1.67 5.63 17.79
N THR A 194 1.40 4.36 17.59
CA THR A 194 0.25 3.91 16.82
C THR A 194 -1.01 4.25 17.60
N ARG A 195 -1.65 5.39 17.28
CA ARG A 195 -2.97 5.70 17.86
C ARG A 195 -3.93 4.60 17.41
N LYS A 196 -4.49 3.88 18.38
CA LYS A 196 -5.75 3.16 18.18
C LYS A 196 -6.78 4.26 17.87
N SER A 197 -7.41 4.16 16.72
CA SER A 197 -8.61 4.95 16.44
C SER A 197 -9.65 4.59 17.48
N SER A 198 -10.04 5.58 18.29
CA SER A 198 -11.17 5.46 19.21
C SER A 198 -12.46 5.54 18.43
#